data_7603cc8c31df9a4b61e9f53645e6f95a
#
_entry.id   7603cc8c31df9a4b61e9f53645e6f95a
#
_cell.length_a   1.000
_cell.length_b   1.000
_cell.length_c   1.000
_cell.angle_alpha   90.00
_cell.angle_beta   90.00
_cell.angle_gamma   90.00
#
_symmetry.space_group_name_H-M   'P 1'
#
loop_
_entity.id
_entity.type
_entity.pdbx_description
1 polymer ?
#
loop_
_entity_poly.entity_id
_entity_poly.type
_entity_poly.pdbx_seq_one_letter_code
_entity_poly.pdbx_strand_id
1 'polypeptide(L)'
;KNHFIAWENRAQQSPDDHANKYEADLIQKLQPSPVQVSTGIAAADAILNYKLAQAEDLEAQLALHICLPNSLRVIQEADLCVVLGNLLDNALRAIAELPADSRWLRVSASYQKSVLTITVVNPYQGKLKEQYGRLLTTKQEAAQHGIGLRSVQRIADKYQGQLTASHDRQIFTAEIWLSDSNWC
;
A
#
# COMPACT_ATOMS: atom_id res chain seq x y z
N LYS A 1 -27.36 -55.35 7.57
CA LYS A 1 -27.88 -54.69 6.34
C LYS A 1 -27.73 -53.14 6.35
N ASN A 2 -27.20 -52.51 7.40
CA ASN A 2 -27.15 -51.02 7.53
C ASN A 2 -25.74 -50.41 7.36
N HIS A 3 -24.73 -51.22 7.00
CA HIS A 3 -23.38 -50.70 6.78
C HIS A 3 -23.06 -50.30 5.34
N PHE A 4 -23.91 -50.65 4.36
CA PHE A 4 -23.67 -50.38 2.94
C PHE A 4 -24.21 -49.02 2.49
N ILE A 5 -25.17 -48.44 3.22
CA ILE A 5 -25.79 -47.13 2.84
C ILE A 5 -24.94 -45.97 3.28
N ALA A 6 -24.04 -46.14 4.25
CA ALA A 6 -23.17 -45.05 4.73
C ALA A 6 -21.94 -44.79 3.84
N TRP A 7 -21.64 -45.68 2.88
CA TRP A 7 -20.49 -45.54 1.98
C TRP A 7 -20.87 -44.92 0.64
N GLU A 8 -22.09 -45.12 0.17
CA GLU A 8 -22.58 -44.49 -1.05
C GLU A 8 -22.79 -42.97 -0.92
N ASN A 9 -23.08 -42.46 0.29
CA ASN A 9 -23.21 -41.02 0.52
C ASN A 9 -21.88 -40.26 0.71
N ARG A 10 -20.75 -40.97 0.75
CA ARG A 10 -19.41 -40.37 0.80
C ARG A 10 -18.72 -40.28 -0.56
N ALA A 11 -19.28 -40.96 -1.57
CA ALA A 11 -18.75 -40.98 -2.92
C ALA A 11 -19.36 -39.92 -3.87
N GLN A 12 -20.27 -39.08 -3.35
CA GLN A 12 -20.92 -38.00 -4.12
C GLN A 12 -20.49 -36.57 -3.77
N GLN A 13 -19.42 -36.43 -2.99
CA GLN A 13 -18.67 -35.16 -3.00
C GLN A 13 -17.59 -35.30 -4.05
N SER A 14 -17.91 -34.90 -5.27
CA SER A 14 -17.01 -35.00 -6.40
C SER A 14 -15.74 -34.16 -6.16
N PRO A 15 -14.57 -34.64 -6.58
CA PRO A 15 -13.31 -33.86 -6.58
C PRO A 15 -13.42 -32.56 -7.35
N ASP A 16 -14.42 -32.39 -8.21
CA ASP A 16 -14.72 -31.21 -9.00
C ASP A 16 -15.17 -29.97 -8.18
N ASP A 17 -15.82 -30.17 -7.04
CA ASP A 17 -16.30 -29.01 -6.23
C ASP A 17 -15.15 -28.24 -5.59
N HIS A 18 -14.08 -28.93 -5.18
CA HIS A 18 -12.89 -28.28 -4.65
C HIS A 18 -12.03 -27.65 -5.75
N ALA A 19 -11.94 -28.31 -6.90
CA ALA A 19 -11.25 -27.79 -8.07
C ALA A 19 -11.99 -26.56 -8.64
N ASN A 20 -13.31 -26.64 -8.80
CA ASN A 20 -14.15 -25.52 -9.26
C ASN A 20 -14.14 -24.33 -8.29
N LYS A 21 -14.12 -24.58 -6.98
CA LYS A 21 -14.01 -23.52 -5.98
C LYS A 21 -12.62 -22.88 -6.01
N TYR A 22 -11.57 -23.68 -6.21
CA TYR A 22 -10.19 -23.20 -6.34
C TYR A 22 -10.00 -22.41 -7.64
N GLU A 23 -10.53 -22.90 -8.76
CA GLU A 23 -10.56 -22.17 -10.03
C GLU A 23 -11.36 -20.87 -9.95
N ALA A 24 -12.53 -20.87 -9.34
CA ALA A 24 -13.33 -19.67 -9.13
C ALA A 24 -12.60 -18.64 -8.26
N ASP A 25 -11.93 -19.08 -7.19
CA ASP A 25 -11.13 -18.23 -6.30
C ASP A 25 -9.88 -17.69 -7.03
N LEU A 26 -9.27 -18.50 -7.90
CA LEU A 26 -8.16 -18.09 -8.76
C LEU A 26 -8.61 -17.07 -9.84
N ILE A 27 -9.74 -17.32 -10.49
CA ILE A 27 -10.31 -16.42 -11.50
C ILE A 27 -10.73 -15.11 -10.84
N GLN A 28 -11.30 -15.14 -9.62
CA GLN A 28 -11.64 -13.94 -8.87
C GLN A 28 -10.40 -13.14 -8.45
N LYS A 29 -9.30 -13.82 -8.10
CA LYS A 29 -8.00 -13.20 -7.82
C LYS A 29 -7.25 -12.70 -9.07
N LEU A 30 -7.60 -13.23 -10.24
CA LEU A 30 -7.07 -12.80 -11.55
C LEU A 30 -7.94 -11.74 -12.22
N GLN A 31 -9.12 -11.40 -11.67
CA GLN A 31 -9.88 -10.27 -12.17
C GLN A 31 -9.09 -8.99 -11.87
N PRO A 32 -8.90 -8.12 -12.88
CA PRO A 32 -8.27 -6.84 -12.63
C PRO A 32 -9.08 -6.10 -11.58
N SER A 33 -8.39 -5.59 -10.54
CA SER A 33 -8.98 -4.69 -9.57
C SER A 33 -9.76 -3.58 -10.30
N PRO A 34 -10.96 -3.21 -9.85
CA PRO A 34 -11.72 -2.12 -10.45
C PRO A 34 -10.94 -0.79 -10.44
N VAL A 35 -9.98 -0.66 -9.54
CA VAL A 35 -9.07 0.50 -9.49
C VAL A 35 -7.75 0.16 -10.16
N GLN A 36 -7.55 0.68 -11.36
CA GLN A 36 -6.29 0.52 -12.10
C GLN A 36 -5.63 1.89 -12.33
N VAL A 37 -4.40 2.03 -11.85
CA VAL A 37 -3.56 3.21 -12.06
C VAL A 37 -2.60 2.94 -13.21
N SER A 38 -2.50 3.91 -14.13
CA SER A 38 -1.53 3.91 -15.22
C SER A 38 -0.86 5.27 -15.28
N THR A 39 0.35 5.36 -14.80
CA THR A 39 1.18 6.58 -14.81
C THR A 39 2.08 6.64 -16.04
N GLY A 40 2.33 5.49 -16.68
CA GLY A 40 3.32 5.32 -17.73
C GLY A 40 4.71 4.92 -17.22
N ILE A 41 4.93 4.89 -15.90
CA ILE A 41 6.13 4.33 -15.26
C ILE A 41 5.79 2.91 -14.81
N ALA A 42 6.19 1.90 -15.57
CA ALA A 42 5.77 0.51 -15.37
C ALA A 42 6.03 -0.01 -13.95
N ALA A 43 7.16 0.33 -13.35
CA ALA A 43 7.51 -0.08 -12.00
C ALA A 43 6.60 0.59 -10.94
N ALA A 44 6.26 1.86 -11.10
CA ALA A 44 5.32 2.57 -10.23
C ALA A 44 3.90 2.00 -10.37
N ASP A 45 3.47 1.74 -11.60
CA ASP A 45 2.15 1.15 -11.88
C ASP A 45 2.01 -0.21 -11.23
N ALA A 46 3.04 -1.07 -11.33
CA ALA A 46 3.03 -2.39 -10.72
C ALA A 46 2.89 -2.31 -9.18
N ILE A 47 3.69 -1.48 -8.51
CA ILE A 47 3.62 -1.37 -7.04
C ILE A 47 2.33 -0.69 -6.57
N LEU A 48 1.85 0.35 -7.27
CA LEU A 48 0.60 1.01 -6.95
C LEU A 48 -0.56 0.04 -7.06
N ASN A 49 -0.73 -0.60 -8.22
CA ASN A 49 -1.85 -1.52 -8.44
C ASN A 49 -1.84 -2.70 -7.47
N TYR A 50 -0.66 -3.26 -7.16
CA TYR A 50 -0.52 -4.32 -6.16
C TYR A 50 -0.96 -3.86 -4.77
N LYS A 51 -0.56 -2.66 -4.33
CA LYS A 51 -0.91 -2.14 -3.00
C LYS A 51 -2.36 -1.67 -2.91
N LEU A 52 -2.91 -1.14 -3.99
CA LEU A 52 -4.32 -0.74 -4.05
C LEU A 52 -5.24 -1.97 -4.02
N ALA A 53 -4.89 -3.06 -4.70
CA ALA A 53 -5.61 -4.32 -4.59
C ALA A 53 -5.63 -4.84 -3.14
N GLN A 54 -4.52 -4.75 -2.41
CA GLN A 54 -4.50 -5.10 -0.98
C GLN A 54 -5.42 -4.20 -0.13
N ALA A 55 -5.55 -2.93 -0.48
CA ALA A 55 -6.49 -2.03 0.21
C ALA A 55 -7.95 -2.39 -0.09
N GLU A 56 -8.25 -2.82 -1.33
CA GLU A 56 -9.57 -3.33 -1.71
C GLU A 56 -9.91 -4.64 -0.99
N ASP A 57 -8.94 -5.56 -0.88
CA ASP A 57 -9.10 -6.80 -0.08
C ASP A 57 -9.41 -6.51 1.40
N LEU A 58 -8.95 -5.36 1.90
CA LEU A 58 -9.29 -4.86 3.23
C LEU A 58 -10.64 -4.10 3.27
N GLU A 59 -11.37 -4.04 2.16
CA GLU A 59 -12.63 -3.27 2.03
C GLU A 59 -12.43 -1.77 2.33
N ALA A 60 -11.25 -1.21 2.06
CA ALA A 60 -10.96 0.18 2.31
C ALA A 60 -11.52 1.09 1.21
N GLN A 61 -12.10 2.23 1.59
CA GLN A 61 -12.48 3.26 0.64
C GLN A 61 -11.24 3.95 0.07
N LEU A 62 -11.11 4.01 -1.25
CA LEU A 62 -9.96 4.58 -1.93
C LEU A 62 -10.26 5.97 -2.50
N ALA A 63 -9.34 6.92 -2.27
CA ALA A 63 -9.36 8.24 -2.90
C ALA A 63 -7.99 8.50 -3.55
N LEU A 64 -7.93 8.46 -4.89
CA LEU A 64 -6.69 8.54 -5.64
C LEU A 64 -6.62 9.80 -6.48
N HIS A 65 -5.48 10.47 -6.43
CA HIS A 65 -5.15 11.59 -7.32
C HIS A 65 -3.69 11.45 -7.77
N ILE A 66 -3.45 10.75 -8.88
CA ILE A 66 -2.12 10.41 -9.35
C ILE A 66 -1.91 11.04 -10.73
N CYS A 67 -0.98 11.99 -10.80
CA CYS A 67 -0.60 12.72 -11.99
C CYS A 67 0.93 12.76 -12.10
N LEU A 68 1.50 11.77 -12.73
CA LEU A 68 2.95 11.62 -12.95
C LEU A 68 3.27 11.70 -14.46
N PRO A 69 4.47 12.16 -14.84
CA PRO A 69 4.94 12.06 -16.21
C PRO A 69 5.32 10.61 -16.51
N ASN A 70 5.36 10.24 -17.79
CA ASN A 70 5.74 8.90 -18.25
C ASN A 70 7.18 8.51 -17.90
N SER A 71 8.01 9.46 -17.50
CA SER A 71 9.39 9.23 -17.04
C SER A 71 9.85 10.37 -16.13
N LEU A 72 10.74 10.05 -15.21
CA LEU A 72 11.45 10.99 -14.35
C LEU A 72 12.86 11.20 -14.91
N ARG A 73 13.46 12.36 -14.62
CA ARG A 73 14.76 12.74 -15.17
C ARG A 73 15.93 12.19 -14.40
N VAL A 74 15.85 12.28 -13.08
CA VAL A 74 16.93 11.97 -12.14
C VAL A 74 16.50 10.91 -11.13
N ILE A 75 15.23 10.95 -10.72
CA ILE A 75 14.69 10.01 -9.74
C ILE A 75 14.63 8.62 -10.38
N GLN A 76 15.34 7.66 -9.78
CA GLN A 76 15.36 6.29 -10.26
C GLN A 76 14.04 5.58 -9.93
N GLU A 77 13.54 4.78 -10.87
CA GLU A 77 12.29 4.01 -10.67
C GLU A 77 12.36 3.09 -9.47
N ALA A 78 13.52 2.49 -9.18
CA ALA A 78 13.72 1.65 -8.02
C ALA A 78 13.51 2.43 -6.70
N ASP A 79 13.98 3.68 -6.61
CA ASP A 79 13.78 4.52 -5.44
C ASP A 79 12.31 4.93 -5.31
N LEU A 80 11.65 5.23 -6.43
CA LEU A 80 10.22 5.51 -6.47
C LEU A 80 9.41 4.31 -5.93
N CYS A 81 9.74 3.09 -6.35
CA CYS A 81 9.12 1.87 -5.84
C CYS A 81 9.33 1.69 -4.33
N VAL A 82 10.54 1.97 -3.82
CA VAL A 82 10.82 1.90 -2.38
C VAL A 82 10.00 2.94 -1.61
N VAL A 83 9.85 4.15 -2.13
CA VAL A 83 9.02 5.20 -1.50
C VAL A 83 7.56 4.77 -1.48
N LEU A 84 6.98 4.44 -2.63
CA LEU A 84 5.58 4.02 -2.75
C LEU A 84 5.28 2.79 -1.89
N GLY A 85 6.12 1.76 -1.98
CA GLY A 85 5.96 0.53 -1.21
C GLY A 85 5.93 0.80 0.29
N ASN A 86 6.91 1.52 0.83
CA ASN A 86 6.99 1.77 2.27
C ASN A 86 5.86 2.67 2.80
N LEU A 87 5.47 3.71 2.06
CA LEU A 87 4.37 4.59 2.48
C LEU A 87 3.03 3.83 2.47
N LEU A 88 2.78 3.04 1.43
CA LEU A 88 1.55 2.26 1.31
C LEU A 88 1.51 1.09 2.31
N ASP A 89 2.64 0.40 2.54
CA ASP A 89 2.71 -0.64 3.57
C ASP A 89 2.40 -0.11 4.97
N ASN A 90 2.86 1.09 5.28
CA ASN A 90 2.54 1.76 6.54
C ASN A 90 1.03 2.01 6.66
N ALA A 91 0.42 2.55 5.61
CA ALA A 91 -1.01 2.84 5.59
C ALA A 91 -1.86 1.57 5.68
N LEU A 92 -1.54 0.54 4.88
CA LEU A 92 -2.26 -0.73 4.85
C LEU A 92 -2.25 -1.43 6.21
N ARG A 93 -1.10 -1.46 6.90
CA ARG A 93 -1.03 -1.99 8.26
C ARG A 93 -1.91 -1.23 9.24
N ALA A 94 -1.88 0.09 9.18
CA ALA A 94 -2.66 0.93 10.09
C ALA A 94 -4.17 0.74 9.88
N ILE A 95 -4.65 0.69 8.63
CA ILE A 95 -6.07 0.51 8.35
C ILE A 95 -6.54 -0.93 8.60
N ALA A 96 -5.67 -1.93 8.49
CA ALA A 96 -6.02 -3.34 8.78
C ALA A 96 -6.45 -3.55 10.25
N GLU A 97 -5.97 -2.72 11.17
CA GLU A 97 -6.34 -2.77 12.60
C GLU A 97 -7.70 -2.13 12.90
N LEU A 98 -8.31 -1.45 11.94
CA LEU A 98 -9.57 -0.75 12.10
C LEU A 98 -10.78 -1.61 11.70
N PRO A 99 -11.99 -1.30 12.21
CA PRO A 99 -13.23 -1.84 11.65
C PRO A 99 -13.39 -1.49 10.17
N ALA A 100 -14.01 -2.37 9.38
CA ALA A 100 -14.10 -2.24 7.92
C ALA A 100 -14.75 -0.90 7.47
N ASP A 101 -15.79 -0.45 8.15
CA ASP A 101 -16.51 0.79 7.89
C ASP A 101 -15.69 2.08 8.15
N SER A 102 -14.56 1.93 8.86
CA SER A 102 -13.64 3.02 9.20
C SER A 102 -12.37 3.02 8.35
N ARG A 103 -12.21 2.07 7.43
CA ARG A 103 -11.01 1.93 6.58
C ARG A 103 -11.11 2.82 5.37
N TRP A 104 -10.13 3.67 5.21
CA TRP A 104 -9.97 4.45 4.00
C TRP A 104 -8.49 4.77 3.75
N LEU A 105 -8.15 5.00 2.51
CA LEU A 105 -6.80 5.34 2.07
C LEU A 105 -6.87 6.42 1.00
N ARG A 106 -6.16 7.52 1.21
CA ARG A 106 -5.99 8.57 0.20
C ARG A 106 -4.54 8.58 -0.25
N VAL A 107 -4.34 8.50 -1.56
CA VAL A 107 -3.03 8.58 -2.19
C VAL A 107 -3.03 9.68 -3.22
N SER A 108 -2.10 10.60 -3.11
CA SER A 108 -1.87 11.60 -4.15
C SER A 108 -0.40 11.59 -4.56
N ALA A 109 -0.16 11.70 -5.86
CA ALA A 109 1.16 11.86 -6.43
C ALA A 109 1.09 12.90 -7.55
N SER A 110 1.94 13.90 -7.49
CA SER A 110 1.98 14.98 -8.48
C SER A 110 3.41 15.32 -8.85
N TYR A 111 3.59 15.77 -10.08
CA TYR A 111 4.87 16.20 -10.60
C TYR A 111 4.77 17.60 -11.21
N GLN A 112 5.41 18.55 -10.59
CA GLN A 112 5.38 19.93 -11.05
C GLN A 112 6.76 20.60 -10.90
N LYS A 113 7.21 21.33 -11.90
CA LYS A 113 8.47 22.09 -11.88
C LYS A 113 9.68 21.24 -11.43
N SER A 114 9.77 20.00 -11.92
CA SER A 114 10.80 19.03 -11.52
C SER A 114 10.77 18.65 -10.04
N VAL A 115 9.64 18.75 -9.39
CA VAL A 115 9.40 18.25 -8.03
C VAL A 115 8.33 17.18 -8.08
N LEU A 116 8.68 16.00 -7.58
CA LEU A 116 7.75 14.91 -7.31
C LEU A 116 7.26 15.04 -5.88
N THR A 117 5.95 15.09 -5.68
CA THR A 117 5.33 15.07 -4.35
C THR A 117 4.43 13.85 -4.26
N ILE A 118 4.58 13.06 -3.21
CA ILE A 118 3.72 11.92 -2.90
C ILE A 118 3.20 12.09 -1.49
N THR A 119 1.87 12.00 -1.32
CA THR A 119 1.19 12.08 -0.02
C THR A 119 0.30 10.86 0.15
N VAL A 120 0.44 10.19 1.29
CA VAL A 120 -0.41 9.09 1.72
C VAL A 120 -1.07 9.47 3.03
N VAL A 121 -2.40 9.36 3.08
CA VAL A 121 -3.20 9.72 4.26
C VAL A 121 -4.12 8.56 4.59
N ASN A 122 -4.14 8.17 5.85
CA ASN A 122 -4.96 7.05 6.33
C ASN A 122 -5.40 7.28 7.79
N PRO A 123 -6.51 6.70 8.23
CA PRO A 123 -6.84 6.62 9.64
C PRO A 123 -5.93 5.60 10.34
N TYR A 124 -5.79 5.76 11.65
CA TYR A 124 -5.09 4.79 12.50
C TYR A 124 -5.73 4.74 13.88
N GLN A 125 -5.51 3.62 14.59
CA GLN A 125 -5.93 3.46 15.98
C GLN A 125 -4.69 3.30 16.85
N GLY A 126 -4.70 3.97 18.01
CA GLY A 126 -3.62 3.86 18.98
C GLY A 126 -2.92 5.18 19.29
N LYS A 127 -1.92 5.11 20.17
CA LYS A 127 -1.10 6.25 20.56
C LYS A 127 0.23 6.19 19.82
N LEU A 128 0.43 7.07 18.87
CA LEU A 128 1.77 7.29 18.33
C LEU A 128 2.63 7.94 19.42
N LYS A 129 3.80 7.36 19.69
CA LYS A 129 4.75 7.96 20.63
C LYS A 129 5.64 8.93 19.88
N GLU A 130 5.59 10.18 20.29
CA GLU A 130 6.52 11.21 19.84
C GLU A 130 7.67 11.35 20.84
N GLN A 131 8.88 11.45 20.35
CA GLN A 131 10.02 11.88 21.12
C GLN A 131 10.86 12.85 20.29
N TYR A 132 11.05 14.07 20.80
CA TYR A 132 11.80 15.14 20.11
C TYR A 132 11.28 15.48 18.71
N GLY A 133 9.95 15.53 18.51
CA GLY A 133 9.33 15.84 17.23
C GLY A 133 9.50 14.74 16.16
N ARG A 134 9.94 13.54 16.55
CA ARG A 134 10.00 12.36 15.68
C ARG A 134 9.01 11.32 16.17
N LEU A 135 8.25 10.76 15.24
CA LEU A 135 7.36 9.64 15.53
C LEU A 135 8.19 8.41 15.90
N LEU A 136 8.04 7.96 17.16
CA LEU A 136 8.60 6.70 17.62
C LEU A 136 7.53 5.62 17.56
N THR A 137 7.88 4.53 16.97
CA THR A 137 7.10 3.28 17.04
C THR A 137 7.27 2.63 18.39
N THR A 138 6.25 1.90 18.88
CA THR A 138 6.32 1.15 20.14
C THR A 138 7.46 0.11 20.10
N LYS A 139 8.04 -0.24 21.26
CA LYS A 139 9.26 -1.09 21.37
C LYS A 139 9.22 -2.42 20.59
N GLN A 140 8.04 -3.01 20.40
CA GLN A 140 7.84 -4.24 19.64
C GLN A 140 7.77 -4.01 18.12
N GLU A 141 7.35 -2.83 17.71
CA GLU A 141 7.20 -2.41 16.31
C GLU A 141 8.44 -1.68 15.77
N ALA A 142 9.30 -1.16 16.67
CA ALA A 142 10.50 -0.40 16.31
C ALA A 142 11.46 -1.17 15.39
N ALA A 143 11.47 -2.50 15.44
CA ALA A 143 12.30 -3.31 14.55
C ALA A 143 11.76 -3.38 13.12
N GLN A 144 10.45 -3.28 12.91
CA GLN A 144 9.82 -3.37 11.58
C GLN A 144 9.36 -2.01 11.02
N HIS A 145 8.81 -1.11 11.86
CA HIS A 145 8.27 0.18 11.43
C HIS A 145 9.34 1.28 11.24
N GLY A 146 10.44 1.22 12.00
CA GLY A 146 11.54 2.18 11.87
C GLY A 146 12.31 2.07 10.55
N ILE A 147 12.26 0.93 9.88
CA ILE A 147 13.06 0.66 8.66
C ILE A 147 12.42 1.33 7.44
N GLY A 148 11.10 1.25 7.28
CA GLY A 148 10.40 1.76 6.11
C GLY A 148 10.54 3.28 5.95
N LEU A 149 10.14 4.06 6.95
CA LEU A 149 10.26 5.52 6.90
C LEU A 149 11.71 5.99 6.89
N ARG A 150 12.66 5.26 7.50
CA ARG A 150 14.09 5.55 7.38
C ARG A 150 14.61 5.35 5.96
N SER A 151 14.10 4.35 5.24
CA SER A 151 14.46 4.14 3.84
C SER A 151 13.89 5.26 2.97
N VAL A 152 12.66 5.69 3.23
CA VAL A 152 12.04 6.84 2.56
C VAL A 152 12.82 8.13 2.85
N GLN A 153 13.24 8.36 4.11
CA GLN A 153 14.04 9.54 4.47
C GLN A 153 15.39 9.56 3.73
N ARG A 154 16.09 8.42 3.64
CA ARG A 154 17.36 8.35 2.89
C ARG A 154 17.18 8.69 1.40
N ILE A 155 16.03 8.29 0.83
CA ILE A 155 15.69 8.65 -0.56
C ILE A 155 15.38 10.15 -0.65
N ALA A 156 14.64 10.71 0.32
CA ALA A 156 14.43 12.15 0.37
C ALA A 156 15.78 12.90 0.41
N ASP A 157 16.69 12.50 1.28
CA ASP A 157 18.03 13.12 1.39
C ASP A 157 18.82 12.98 0.08
N LYS A 158 18.76 11.82 -0.60
CA LYS A 158 19.41 11.55 -1.89
C LYS A 158 18.97 12.54 -2.97
N TYR A 159 17.69 12.88 -2.99
CA TYR A 159 17.10 13.76 -4.00
C TYR A 159 16.82 15.17 -3.47
N GLN A 160 17.54 15.59 -2.44
CA GLN A 160 17.43 16.94 -1.85
C GLN A 160 15.99 17.31 -1.50
N GLY A 161 15.22 16.31 -1.12
CA GLY A 161 13.83 16.42 -0.75
C GLY A 161 13.62 16.39 0.76
N GLN A 162 12.38 16.18 1.15
CA GLN A 162 12.00 16.07 2.56
C GLN A 162 10.87 15.08 2.74
N LEU A 163 10.94 14.29 3.79
CA LEU A 163 9.85 13.47 4.30
C LEU A 163 9.24 14.18 5.52
N THR A 164 7.93 14.38 5.49
CA THR A 164 7.15 14.87 6.63
C THR A 164 6.14 13.79 7.02
N ALA A 165 6.11 13.45 8.30
CA ALA A 165 5.10 12.57 8.85
C ALA A 165 4.42 13.28 10.02
N SER A 166 3.11 13.39 9.95
CA SER A 166 2.29 14.08 10.96
C SER A 166 1.03 13.29 11.27
N HIS A 167 0.44 13.57 12.41
CA HIS A 167 -0.84 12.98 12.81
C HIS A 167 -1.73 14.02 13.50
N ASP A 168 -3.00 13.97 13.23
CA ASP A 168 -4.05 14.74 13.89
C ASP A 168 -5.33 13.91 13.96
N ARG A 169 -5.99 13.91 15.13
CA ARG A 169 -7.31 13.28 15.35
C ARG A 169 -7.45 11.87 14.76
N GLN A 170 -6.46 11.00 14.98
CA GLN A 170 -6.43 9.62 14.44
C GLN A 170 -6.29 9.53 12.91
N ILE A 171 -5.80 10.57 12.28
CA ILE A 171 -5.41 10.60 10.87
C ILE A 171 -3.89 10.72 10.81
N PHE A 172 -3.25 9.83 10.07
CA PHE A 172 -1.82 9.89 9.77
C PHE A 172 -1.60 10.40 8.36
N THR A 173 -0.65 11.31 8.22
CA THR A 173 -0.24 11.85 6.92
C THR A 173 1.26 11.67 6.76
N ALA A 174 1.67 10.98 5.71
CA ALA A 174 3.05 10.93 5.26
C ALA A 174 3.16 11.63 3.91
N GLU A 175 4.01 12.64 3.84
CA GLU A 175 4.29 13.39 2.63
C GLU A 175 5.78 13.40 2.35
N ILE A 176 6.16 13.10 1.12
CA ILE A 176 7.51 13.24 0.62
C ILE A 176 7.50 14.11 -0.63
N TRP A 177 8.47 15.01 -0.72
CA TRP A 177 8.81 15.65 -1.98
C TRP A 177 10.26 15.36 -2.34
N LEU A 178 10.53 15.20 -3.63
CA LEU A 178 11.83 14.87 -4.19
C LEU A 178 12.12 15.82 -5.35
N SER A 179 13.35 16.34 -5.43
CA SER A 179 13.80 17.10 -6.59
C SER A 179 14.20 16.15 -7.72
N ASP A 180 13.61 16.34 -8.89
CA ASP A 180 13.95 15.59 -10.13
C ASP A 180 14.79 16.48 -11.08
N SER A 181 15.72 17.24 -10.50
CA SER A 181 16.63 18.12 -11.22
C SER A 181 18.08 17.88 -10.81
N ASN A 182 18.98 17.89 -11.77
CA ASN A 182 20.41 17.99 -11.48
C ASN A 182 20.70 19.44 -11.08
N TRP A 183 21.09 19.64 -9.83
CA TRP A 183 21.71 20.90 -9.42
C TRP A 183 23.19 20.84 -9.83
N CYS A 184 23.57 21.62 -10.81
CA CYS A 184 24.98 21.87 -11.12
C CYS A 184 25.56 22.86 -10.12
#